data_ae72049f33b9f3ae31ff533150e337c1
#
_entry.id   ae72049f33b9f3ae31ff533150e337c1
#
_cell.length_a   1.000
_cell.length_b   1.000
_cell.length_c   1.000
_cell.angle_alpha   90.00
_cell.angle_beta   90.00
_cell.angle_gamma   90.00
#
_symmetry.space_group_name_H-M   'P 1'
#
loop_
_entity.id
_entity.type
_entity.pdbx_description
1 polymer ?
#
loop_
_entity_poly.entity_id
_entity_poly.type
_entity_poly.pdbx_seq_one_letter_code
_entity_poly.pdbx_strand_id
1 'polypeptide(L)'
;HRAAGARMVDFGGWDMPVNYGSQIEEHHAVRSNCGMFDVSHMCAVDVVGPDAKIFLRRLVANNVDKLTVAGKALYSAMLNEAGGVVDDLIIYYLNNTTWRIVINAGTATKDLAWMETRRKDWGLNLTITERRDGNNPLGMIAVQGPNAKAKVWEVLPQVKAASEGLAPFFGAQVGD
;
A
#
# COMPACT_ATOMS: atom_id res chain seq x y z
N HIS A 1 16.83 9.71 -7.44
CA HIS A 1 17.57 9.60 -6.17
C HIS A 1 19.04 9.98 -6.34
N ARG A 2 19.83 9.31 -7.20
CA ARG A 2 21.25 9.61 -7.43
C ARG A 2 21.49 11.06 -7.85
N ALA A 3 20.69 11.59 -8.77
CA ALA A 3 20.78 13.00 -9.20
C ALA A 3 20.49 14.00 -8.07
N ALA A 4 19.73 13.60 -7.06
CA ALA A 4 19.47 14.39 -5.86
C ALA A 4 20.52 14.19 -4.75
N GLY A 5 21.63 13.49 -5.03
CA GLY A 5 22.72 13.27 -4.08
C GLY A 5 22.48 12.15 -3.06
N ALA A 6 21.53 11.27 -3.31
CA ALA A 6 21.24 10.18 -2.40
C ALA A 6 22.39 9.19 -2.27
N ARG A 7 22.67 8.76 -1.04
CA ARG A 7 23.49 7.58 -0.77
C ARG A 7 22.65 6.33 -1.02
N MET A 8 23.00 5.60 -2.06
CA MET A 8 22.29 4.38 -2.47
C MET A 8 22.88 3.14 -1.81
N VAL A 9 22.02 2.18 -1.46
CA VAL A 9 22.39 0.87 -0.91
C VAL A 9 21.51 -0.22 -1.51
N ASP A 10 22.00 -1.46 -1.48
CA ASP A 10 21.16 -2.64 -1.70
C ASP A 10 20.23 -2.83 -0.49
N PHE A 11 18.97 -2.91 -0.76
CA PHE A 11 17.93 -3.22 0.22
C PHE A 11 17.04 -4.36 -0.31
N GLY A 12 17.50 -5.60 -0.08
CA GLY A 12 16.77 -6.79 -0.55
C GLY A 12 16.64 -6.87 -2.07
N GLY A 13 17.66 -6.49 -2.81
CA GLY A 13 17.68 -6.46 -4.28
C GLY A 13 17.19 -5.15 -4.90
N TRP A 14 16.75 -4.18 -4.09
CA TRP A 14 16.37 -2.85 -4.53
C TRP A 14 17.51 -1.85 -4.36
N ASP A 15 17.76 -1.03 -5.38
CA ASP A 15 18.70 0.10 -5.27
C ASP A 15 18.00 1.27 -4.56
N MET A 16 18.15 1.34 -3.24
CA MET A 16 17.40 2.23 -2.36
C MET A 16 18.21 3.40 -1.82
N PRO A 17 17.64 4.63 -1.75
CA PRO A 17 18.28 5.75 -1.06
C PRO A 17 18.19 5.56 0.46
N VAL A 18 19.34 5.62 1.14
CA VAL A 18 19.39 5.59 2.62
C VAL A 18 19.21 6.98 3.21
N ASN A 19 19.87 7.97 2.61
CA ASN A 19 19.76 9.37 2.99
C ASN A 19 20.24 10.28 1.85
N TYR A 20 20.01 11.58 2.01
CA TYR A 20 20.44 12.66 1.10
C TYR A 20 21.44 13.60 1.78
N GLY A 21 22.20 13.08 2.76
CA GLY A 21 23.22 13.81 3.51
C GLY A 21 23.22 13.43 4.97
N SER A 22 22.17 13.80 5.72
CA SER A 22 22.08 13.53 7.15
C SER A 22 20.73 12.91 7.53
N GLN A 23 20.73 11.68 8.00
CA GLN A 23 19.53 11.00 8.52
C GLN A 23 18.85 11.77 9.67
N ILE A 24 19.66 12.42 10.52
CA ILE A 24 19.15 13.18 11.68
C ILE A 24 18.42 14.44 11.20
N GLU A 25 19.01 15.19 10.27
CA GLU A 25 18.38 16.38 9.71
C GLU A 25 17.11 16.05 8.93
N GLU A 26 17.14 14.98 8.13
CA GLU A 26 15.98 14.46 7.42
C GLU A 26 14.85 14.04 8.40
N HIS A 27 15.21 13.36 9.50
CA HIS A 27 14.26 13.04 10.57
C HIS A 27 13.62 14.31 11.17
N HIS A 28 14.43 15.30 11.50
CA HIS A 28 13.92 16.57 12.03
C HIS A 28 13.05 17.33 11.02
N ALA A 29 13.42 17.30 9.73
CA ALA A 29 12.61 17.89 8.66
C ALA A 29 11.22 17.27 8.56
N VAL A 30 11.12 15.93 8.65
CA VAL A 30 9.84 15.22 8.67
C VAL A 30 9.01 15.60 9.91
N ARG A 31 9.65 15.65 11.10
CA ARG A 31 8.95 15.92 12.36
C ARG A 31 8.47 17.36 12.51
N SER A 32 9.18 18.32 11.92
CA SER A 32 8.87 19.76 12.04
C SER A 32 8.18 20.35 10.81
N ASN A 33 8.28 19.70 9.66
CA ASN A 33 7.76 20.22 8.39
C ASN A 33 7.13 19.11 7.54
N CYS A 34 7.88 18.54 6.59
CA CYS A 34 7.43 17.54 5.65
C CYS A 34 8.61 16.74 5.08
N GLY A 35 8.42 15.43 4.91
CA GLY A 35 9.33 14.57 4.17
C GLY A 35 8.57 13.70 3.17
N MET A 36 9.25 13.33 2.09
CA MET A 36 8.74 12.47 1.03
C MET A 36 9.64 11.23 0.90
N PHE A 37 9.02 10.07 0.83
CA PHE A 37 9.70 8.77 0.76
C PHE A 37 9.19 7.98 -0.43
N ASP A 38 10.08 7.57 -1.30
CA ASP A 38 9.75 6.57 -2.32
C ASP A 38 9.69 5.19 -1.64
N VAL A 39 8.49 4.64 -1.59
CA VAL A 39 8.19 3.32 -1.03
C VAL A 39 7.64 2.38 -2.09
N SER A 40 8.00 2.60 -3.36
CA SER A 40 7.52 1.81 -4.51
C SER A 40 7.99 0.35 -4.49
N HIS A 41 8.96 0.02 -3.62
CA HIS A 41 9.34 -1.38 -3.34
C HIS A 41 8.23 -2.17 -2.63
N MET A 42 7.33 -1.50 -1.93
CA MET A 42 6.11 -2.13 -1.40
C MET A 42 5.25 -2.65 -2.56
N CYS A 43 4.51 -3.73 -2.31
CA CYS A 43 3.76 -4.37 -3.37
C CYS A 43 2.26 -4.06 -3.25
N ALA A 44 1.74 -3.26 -4.17
CA ALA A 44 0.30 -3.11 -4.36
C ALA A 44 -0.23 -4.32 -5.15
N VAL A 45 -1.36 -4.86 -4.70
CA VAL A 45 -2.02 -6.03 -5.29
C VAL A 45 -3.50 -5.74 -5.45
N ASP A 46 -4.02 -5.86 -6.66
CA ASP A 46 -5.45 -5.74 -6.92
C ASP A 46 -6.11 -7.14 -6.83
N VAL A 47 -7.16 -7.22 -6.02
CA VAL A 47 -8.02 -8.41 -5.88
C VAL A 47 -9.37 -8.06 -6.47
N VAL A 48 -9.70 -8.69 -7.60
CA VAL A 48 -10.87 -8.32 -8.42
C VAL A 48 -11.72 -9.55 -8.72
N GLY A 49 -13.00 -9.47 -8.41
CA GLY A 49 -13.96 -10.52 -8.74
C GLY A 49 -15.15 -10.57 -7.77
N PRO A 50 -16.18 -11.36 -8.12
CA PRO A 50 -17.40 -11.47 -7.29
C PRO A 50 -17.11 -12.04 -5.90
N ASP A 51 -16.08 -12.89 -5.77
CA ASP A 51 -15.72 -13.53 -4.51
C ASP A 51 -14.61 -12.80 -3.74
N ALA A 52 -14.18 -11.61 -4.19
CA ALA A 52 -13.08 -10.87 -3.58
C ALA A 52 -13.31 -10.59 -2.08
N LYS A 53 -14.52 -10.20 -1.69
CA LYS A 53 -14.86 -9.96 -0.29
C LYS A 53 -14.78 -11.23 0.57
N ILE A 54 -15.33 -12.35 0.05
CA ILE A 54 -15.30 -13.64 0.74
C ILE A 54 -13.86 -14.13 0.91
N PHE A 55 -13.06 -13.98 -0.14
CA PHE A 55 -11.64 -14.29 -0.11
C PHE A 55 -10.92 -13.52 1.00
N LEU A 56 -11.06 -12.19 1.05
CA LEU A 56 -10.40 -11.35 2.04
C LEU A 56 -10.87 -11.66 3.47
N ARG A 57 -12.16 -11.92 3.68
CA ARG A 57 -12.68 -12.34 4.99
C ARG A 57 -12.05 -13.62 5.53
N ARG A 58 -11.66 -14.55 4.64
CA ARG A 58 -11.01 -15.81 5.03
C ARG A 58 -9.49 -15.69 5.13
N LEU A 59 -8.91 -14.72 4.39
CA LEU A 59 -7.46 -14.56 4.28
C LEU A 59 -6.87 -13.83 5.47
N VAL A 60 -7.58 -12.85 6.03
CA VAL A 60 -7.02 -11.92 7.03
C VAL A 60 -7.72 -12.00 8.37
N ALA A 61 -6.99 -11.65 9.43
CA ALA A 61 -7.46 -11.75 10.82
C ALA A 61 -8.53 -10.72 11.17
N ASN A 62 -8.49 -9.51 10.59
CA ASN A 62 -9.42 -8.45 10.95
C ASN A 62 -10.74 -8.55 10.16
N ASN A 63 -11.79 -7.92 10.68
CA ASN A 63 -13.11 -7.99 10.08
C ASN A 63 -13.26 -7.08 8.86
N VAL A 64 -13.17 -7.66 7.66
CA VAL A 64 -13.31 -6.99 6.36
C VAL A 64 -14.72 -6.42 6.13
N ASP A 65 -15.75 -6.91 6.85
CA ASP A 65 -17.11 -6.37 6.74
C ASP A 65 -17.25 -4.92 7.22
N LYS A 66 -16.27 -4.41 7.97
CA LYS A 66 -16.18 -2.99 8.34
C LYS A 66 -15.88 -2.07 7.15
N LEU A 67 -15.43 -2.63 6.02
CA LEU A 67 -15.10 -1.89 4.81
C LEU A 67 -16.33 -1.81 3.90
N THR A 68 -17.11 -0.75 4.07
CA THR A 68 -18.40 -0.52 3.39
C THR A 68 -18.44 0.77 2.57
N VAL A 69 -17.42 1.63 2.71
CA VAL A 69 -17.32 2.92 2.03
C VAL A 69 -16.08 2.92 1.16
N ALA A 70 -16.21 3.32 -0.11
CA ALA A 70 -15.09 3.38 -1.05
C ALA A 70 -13.96 4.26 -0.49
N GLY A 71 -12.73 3.80 -0.65
CA GLY A 71 -11.52 4.42 -0.12
C GLY A 71 -11.20 4.06 1.33
N LYS A 72 -12.13 3.47 2.10
CA LYS A 72 -11.84 3.03 3.48
C LYS A 72 -10.81 1.92 3.50
N ALA A 73 -9.82 2.06 4.39
CA ALA A 73 -8.75 1.10 4.58
C ALA A 73 -8.84 0.36 5.91
N LEU A 74 -8.21 -0.81 5.97
CA LEU A 74 -8.13 -1.67 7.15
C LEU A 74 -6.74 -2.29 7.23
N TYR A 75 -6.04 -2.07 8.33
CA TYR A 75 -4.81 -2.79 8.65
C TYR A 75 -5.13 -4.15 9.24
N SER A 76 -4.44 -5.19 8.78
CA SER A 76 -4.65 -6.57 9.23
C SER A 76 -3.39 -7.41 9.07
N ALA A 77 -3.44 -8.63 9.59
CA ALA A 77 -2.46 -9.67 9.35
C ALA A 77 -3.07 -10.79 8.51
N MET A 78 -2.28 -11.34 7.60
CA MET A 78 -2.54 -12.57 6.87
C MET A 78 -1.98 -13.73 7.68
N LEU A 79 -2.80 -14.73 7.98
CA LEU A 79 -2.43 -15.83 8.86
C LEU A 79 -2.33 -17.14 8.10
N ASN A 80 -1.49 -18.06 8.61
CA ASN A 80 -1.51 -19.46 8.22
C ASN A 80 -2.53 -20.26 9.07
N GLU A 81 -2.71 -21.52 8.72
CA GLU A 81 -3.68 -22.40 9.38
C GLU A 81 -3.38 -22.68 10.86
N ALA A 82 -2.13 -22.54 11.28
CA ALA A 82 -1.70 -22.66 12.67
C ALA A 82 -1.83 -21.36 13.47
N GLY A 83 -2.33 -20.27 12.85
CA GLY A 83 -2.45 -18.95 13.46
C GLY A 83 -1.16 -18.12 13.43
N GLY A 84 -0.09 -18.61 12.79
CA GLY A 84 1.13 -17.84 12.60
C GLY A 84 0.95 -16.74 11.55
N VAL A 85 1.62 -15.60 11.75
CA VAL A 85 1.56 -14.46 10.84
C VAL A 85 2.38 -14.79 9.59
N VAL A 86 1.74 -14.74 8.42
CA VAL A 86 2.39 -14.82 7.10
C VAL A 86 2.98 -13.47 6.74
N ASP A 87 2.16 -12.42 6.81
CA ASP A 87 2.56 -11.01 6.65
C ASP A 87 1.50 -10.08 7.25
N ASP A 88 1.85 -8.81 7.46
CA ASP A 88 0.89 -7.75 7.75
C ASP A 88 0.65 -6.89 6.49
N LEU A 89 -0.54 -6.30 6.41
CA LEU A 89 -0.97 -5.63 5.18
C LEU A 89 -2.04 -4.57 5.44
N ILE A 90 -2.22 -3.68 4.46
CA ILE A 90 -3.35 -2.75 4.43
C ILE A 90 -4.27 -3.13 3.26
N ILE A 91 -5.58 -3.16 3.53
CA ILE A 91 -6.62 -3.43 2.54
C ILE A 91 -7.41 -2.15 2.30
N TYR A 92 -7.56 -1.75 1.05
CA TYR A 92 -8.43 -0.65 0.62
C TYR A 92 -9.66 -1.22 -0.09
N TYR A 93 -10.83 -0.81 0.34
CA TYR A 93 -12.08 -1.08 -0.35
C TYR A 93 -12.29 -0.05 -1.46
N LEU A 94 -12.32 -0.48 -2.72
CA LEU A 94 -12.61 0.40 -3.85
C LEU A 94 -14.08 0.29 -4.27
N ASN A 95 -14.57 -0.93 -4.40
CA ASN A 95 -15.99 -1.24 -4.63
C ASN A 95 -16.26 -2.71 -4.30
N ASN A 96 -17.48 -3.20 -4.50
CA ASN A 96 -17.91 -4.55 -4.10
C ASN A 96 -17.08 -5.68 -4.74
N THR A 97 -16.48 -5.45 -5.89
CA THR A 97 -15.71 -6.45 -6.63
C THR A 97 -14.23 -6.11 -6.76
N THR A 98 -13.80 -4.93 -6.29
CA THR A 98 -12.42 -4.45 -6.49
C THR A 98 -11.85 -3.96 -5.16
N TRP A 99 -10.75 -4.57 -4.79
CA TRP A 99 -10.02 -4.29 -3.55
C TRP A 99 -8.54 -4.13 -3.87
N ARG A 100 -7.86 -3.27 -3.17
CA ARG A 100 -6.40 -3.14 -3.25
C ARG A 100 -5.78 -3.50 -1.92
N ILE A 101 -4.74 -4.32 -1.97
CA ILE A 101 -3.93 -4.69 -0.81
C ILE A 101 -2.53 -4.10 -1.01
N VAL A 102 -1.90 -3.68 0.08
CA VAL A 102 -0.47 -3.33 0.07
C VAL A 102 0.22 -4.28 1.03
N ILE A 103 1.14 -5.09 0.50
CA ILE A 103 1.96 -6.07 1.21
C ILE A 103 3.42 -5.64 1.25
N ASN A 104 4.20 -6.26 2.14
CA ASN A 104 5.60 -5.90 2.35
C ASN A 104 6.51 -6.36 1.19
N ALA A 105 7.56 -5.59 0.93
CA ALA A 105 8.45 -5.81 -0.21
C ALA A 105 9.19 -7.15 -0.15
N GLY A 106 9.77 -7.48 1.00
CA GLY A 106 10.60 -8.66 1.18
C GLY A 106 9.84 -9.98 1.20
N THR A 107 8.54 -9.94 1.47
CA THR A 107 7.64 -11.10 1.56
C THR A 107 6.73 -11.25 0.34
N ALA A 108 6.72 -10.28 -0.58
CA ALA A 108 5.74 -10.19 -1.67
C ALA A 108 5.58 -11.48 -2.48
N THR A 109 6.67 -12.13 -2.88
CA THR A 109 6.60 -13.38 -3.65
C THR A 109 5.93 -14.51 -2.85
N LYS A 110 6.28 -14.65 -1.57
CA LYS A 110 5.67 -15.62 -0.66
C LYS A 110 4.19 -15.33 -0.46
N ASP A 111 3.85 -14.07 -0.28
CA ASP A 111 2.48 -13.63 0.02
C ASP A 111 1.55 -13.80 -1.19
N LEU A 112 2.04 -13.45 -2.40
CA LEU A 112 1.31 -13.70 -3.65
C LEU A 112 1.07 -15.20 -3.87
N ALA A 113 2.09 -16.03 -3.63
CA ALA A 113 1.96 -17.48 -3.72
C ALA A 113 0.94 -18.03 -2.70
N TRP A 114 0.95 -17.52 -1.46
CA TRP A 114 -0.02 -17.88 -0.43
C TRP A 114 -1.44 -17.49 -0.83
N MET A 115 -1.65 -16.25 -1.26
CA MET A 115 -2.95 -15.76 -1.71
C MET A 115 -3.50 -16.59 -2.89
N GLU A 116 -2.67 -16.88 -3.87
CA GLU A 116 -3.08 -17.66 -5.04
C GLU A 116 -3.39 -19.13 -4.68
N THR A 117 -2.63 -19.73 -3.74
CA THR A 117 -2.92 -21.06 -3.21
C THR A 117 -4.28 -21.07 -2.52
N ARG A 118 -4.53 -20.13 -1.60
CA ARG A 118 -5.83 -20.04 -0.91
C ARG A 118 -6.99 -19.77 -1.86
N ARG A 119 -6.80 -18.91 -2.88
CA ARG A 119 -7.82 -18.71 -3.92
C ARG A 119 -8.23 -20.02 -4.59
N LYS A 120 -7.25 -20.82 -4.99
CA LYS A 120 -7.48 -22.14 -5.65
C LYS A 120 -8.13 -23.14 -4.71
N ASP A 121 -7.59 -23.29 -3.51
CA ASP A 121 -8.09 -24.26 -2.52
C ASP A 121 -9.54 -23.97 -2.12
N TRP A 122 -9.92 -22.71 -2.09
CA TRP A 122 -11.28 -22.30 -1.76
C TRP A 122 -12.22 -22.23 -2.95
N GLY A 123 -11.73 -22.44 -4.16
CA GLY A 123 -12.51 -22.45 -5.41
C GLY A 123 -13.16 -21.10 -5.73
N LEU A 124 -12.50 -19.99 -5.37
CA LEU A 124 -13.08 -18.64 -5.47
C LEU A 124 -12.82 -17.99 -6.84
N ASN A 125 -13.85 -17.33 -7.36
CA ASN A 125 -13.83 -16.63 -8.64
C ASN A 125 -13.36 -15.18 -8.46
N LEU A 126 -12.07 -14.97 -8.56
CA LEU A 126 -11.41 -13.67 -8.53
C LEU A 126 -10.04 -13.74 -9.22
N THR A 127 -9.47 -12.58 -9.52
CA THR A 127 -8.08 -12.42 -9.98
C THR A 127 -7.26 -11.71 -8.93
N ILE A 128 -6.00 -12.09 -8.81
CA ILE A 128 -4.99 -11.43 -7.97
C ILE A 128 -3.93 -10.88 -8.92
N THR A 129 -3.76 -9.56 -8.95
CA THR A 129 -2.86 -8.90 -9.90
C THR A 129 -1.85 -8.05 -9.14
N GLU A 130 -0.58 -8.43 -9.23
CA GLU A 130 0.52 -7.60 -8.76
C GLU A 130 0.59 -6.31 -9.58
N ARG A 131 0.80 -5.17 -8.90
CA ARG A 131 0.84 -3.85 -9.52
C ARG A 131 2.19 -3.14 -9.36
N ARG A 132 3.20 -3.86 -8.95
CA ARG A 132 4.59 -3.36 -8.83
C ARG A 132 5.28 -3.33 -10.19
N ASP A 133 5.03 -4.37 -10.99
CA ASP A 133 5.59 -4.56 -12.32
C ASP A 133 4.47 -4.84 -13.35
N GLY A 134 4.82 -5.04 -14.61
CA GLY A 134 3.90 -5.42 -15.68
C GLY A 134 3.29 -4.24 -16.45
N ASN A 135 2.09 -4.44 -16.99
CA ASN A 135 1.50 -3.52 -17.97
C ASN A 135 0.95 -2.21 -17.39
N ASN A 136 0.77 -2.10 -16.10
CA ASN A 136 0.25 -0.89 -15.44
C ASN A 136 0.76 -0.81 -14.00
N PRO A 137 2.08 -0.59 -13.82
CA PRO A 137 2.70 -0.56 -12.51
C PRO A 137 2.25 0.67 -11.71
N LEU A 138 2.27 0.55 -10.39
CA LEU A 138 1.99 1.64 -9.46
C LEU A 138 3.26 1.97 -8.67
N GLY A 139 3.69 3.24 -8.73
CA GLY A 139 4.62 3.79 -7.77
C GLY A 139 3.91 4.18 -6.48
N MET A 140 4.64 4.22 -5.38
CA MET A 140 4.09 4.58 -4.08
C MET A 140 5.00 5.59 -3.39
N ILE A 141 4.44 6.76 -3.08
CA ILE A 141 5.15 7.83 -2.36
C ILE A 141 4.45 8.10 -1.04
N ALA A 142 5.19 7.97 0.06
CA ALA A 142 4.73 8.37 1.38
C ALA A 142 5.14 9.82 1.64
N VAL A 143 4.17 10.69 1.95
CA VAL A 143 4.43 12.09 2.31
C VAL A 143 3.97 12.32 3.75
N GLN A 144 4.88 12.70 4.64
CA GLN A 144 4.65 12.71 6.07
C GLN A 144 5.14 14.01 6.71
N GLY A 145 4.50 14.40 7.81
CA GLY A 145 4.85 15.56 8.60
C GLY A 145 3.68 16.55 8.77
N PRO A 146 3.80 17.52 9.67
CA PRO A 146 2.72 18.47 9.99
C PRO A 146 2.24 19.28 8.78
N ASN A 147 3.13 19.58 7.83
CA ASN A 147 2.80 20.33 6.61
C ASN A 147 2.60 19.46 5.38
N ALA A 148 2.58 18.12 5.50
CA ALA A 148 2.52 17.19 4.38
C ALA A 148 1.31 17.44 3.46
N LYS A 149 0.09 17.54 4.01
CA LYS A 149 -1.12 17.79 3.22
C LYS A 149 -1.04 19.10 2.44
N ALA A 150 -0.64 20.19 3.09
CA ALA A 150 -0.53 21.51 2.45
C ALA A 150 0.45 21.46 1.26
N LYS A 151 1.63 20.86 1.48
CA LYS A 151 2.66 20.76 0.43
C LYS A 151 2.26 19.85 -0.73
N VAL A 152 1.53 18.77 -0.46
CA VAL A 152 0.96 17.93 -1.54
C VAL A 152 -0.03 18.74 -2.36
N TRP A 153 -0.89 19.54 -1.73
CA TRP A 153 -1.87 20.36 -2.45
C TRP A 153 -1.25 21.51 -3.25
N GLU A 154 -0.10 22.05 -2.82
CA GLU A 154 0.67 23.02 -3.59
C GLU A 154 1.18 22.42 -4.92
N VAL A 155 1.67 21.17 -4.88
CA VAL A 155 2.24 20.48 -6.05
C VAL A 155 1.15 19.82 -6.92
N LEU A 156 0.10 19.31 -6.29
CA LEU A 156 -1.02 18.58 -6.92
C LEU A 156 -2.36 19.21 -6.49
N PRO A 157 -2.69 20.42 -6.94
CA PRO A 157 -3.89 21.13 -6.48
C PRO A 157 -5.21 20.39 -6.79
N GLN A 158 -5.22 19.56 -7.82
CA GLN A 158 -6.38 18.76 -8.23
C GLN A 158 -6.78 17.70 -7.19
N VAL A 159 -5.86 17.27 -6.31
CA VAL A 159 -6.19 16.26 -5.28
C VAL A 159 -6.79 16.88 -4.02
N LYS A 160 -6.74 18.20 -3.87
CA LYS A 160 -7.17 18.90 -2.65
C LYS A 160 -8.64 18.60 -2.31
N ALA A 161 -9.55 18.86 -3.25
CA ALA A 161 -10.99 18.68 -3.02
C ALA A 161 -11.37 17.26 -2.60
N ALA A 162 -10.68 16.25 -3.15
CA ALA A 162 -10.92 14.85 -2.84
C ALA A 162 -10.28 14.39 -1.52
N SER A 163 -9.29 15.11 -1.00
CA SER A 163 -8.47 14.65 0.12
C SER A 163 -8.55 15.49 1.40
N GLU A 164 -9.04 16.74 1.34
CA GLU A 164 -9.02 17.63 2.51
C GLU A 164 -9.90 17.12 3.66
N GLY A 165 -11.04 16.51 3.34
CA GLY A 165 -11.99 15.97 4.33
C GLY A 165 -11.80 14.50 4.69
N LEU A 166 -10.76 13.83 4.15
CA LEU A 166 -10.54 12.42 4.45
C LEU A 166 -10.14 12.21 5.91
N ALA A 167 -10.85 11.29 6.57
CA ALA A 167 -10.49 10.78 7.88
C ALA A 167 -9.25 9.84 7.77
N PRO A 168 -8.56 9.56 8.89
CA PRO A 168 -7.53 8.53 8.93
C PRO A 168 -8.04 7.19 8.37
N PHE A 169 -7.18 6.46 7.67
CA PHE A 169 -7.52 5.22 6.97
C PHE A 169 -8.56 5.39 5.85
N PHE A 170 -8.57 6.54 5.20
CA PHE A 170 -9.32 6.74 3.96
C PHE A 170 -8.41 7.23 2.84
N GLY A 171 -8.67 6.75 1.62
CA GLY A 171 -8.09 7.21 0.37
C GLY A 171 -9.17 7.65 -0.61
N ALA A 172 -8.78 8.45 -1.59
CA ALA A 172 -9.63 8.84 -2.71
C ALA A 172 -8.87 8.64 -4.02
N GLN A 173 -9.56 8.23 -5.06
CA GLN A 173 -9.01 8.20 -6.40
C GLN A 173 -9.25 9.56 -7.05
N VAL A 174 -8.23 10.11 -7.70
CA VAL A 174 -8.28 11.37 -8.45
C VAL A 174 -7.65 11.14 -9.82
N GLY A 175 -8.39 11.44 -10.87
CA GLY A 175 -8.01 11.09 -12.24
C GLY A 175 -8.36 9.63 -12.60
N ASP A 176 -8.07 9.28 -13.84
CA ASP A 176 -8.31 7.96 -14.42
C ASP A 176 -7.17 6.99 -14.11
#